data_439e555a31ba1547f1d828a4753bf577
#
_entry.id   439e555a31ba1547f1d828a4753bf577
#
_cell.length_a   1.000
_cell.length_b   1.000
_cell.length_c   1.000
_cell.angle_alpha   90.00
_cell.angle_beta   90.00
_cell.angle_gamma   90.00
#
_symmetry.space_group_name_H-M   'P 1'
#
loop_
_entity.id
_entity.type
_entity.pdbx_description
1 polymer ?
#
loop_
_entity_poly.entity_id
_entity_poly.type
_entity_poly.pdbx_seq_one_letter_code
_entity_poly.pdbx_strand_id
1 'polypeptide(L)'
;MNATDVLANVTEEFSASTQKNKFWTSVFGKESRISAKEVLIIISYSAIFIMSTFGNLLVFSIVIRNASLRSAKYVFIANLALSDLLMTVLNIPFNVVGLLLNNWPFGDFMCSLVPLMQVTFVYVSTFTMTCIAVDRYRIISKPLRPKMAPMQAFKTIICIWISAAILSLPHAIFSEVDSFFTYRPLTRCRSVYPENMSTWITLTSFITQYILPLSVTGILYCIIVAKIWSRNTLGVVTEAQLISQAKSKNKTIKMLIRVVIVFAMCWLPLNVFYLLHEFNAFQFIYKSSTPTTIFFICHWLAMSSLELAPPADW
;
A
#
# COMPACT_ATOMS: atom_id res chain seq x y z
N MET A 1 1.67 -69.52 27.79
CA MET A 1 1.47 -68.40 26.84
C MET A 1 2.14 -68.86 25.54
N ASN A 2 1.33 -69.16 24.52
CA ASN A 2 1.85 -69.68 23.27
C ASN A 2 2.53 -68.59 22.44
N ALA A 3 3.59 -68.94 21.72
CA ALA A 3 4.34 -67.99 20.87
C ALA A 3 3.44 -67.26 19.84
N THR A 4 2.34 -67.85 19.45
CA THR A 4 1.30 -67.26 18.60
C THR A 4 0.54 -66.08 19.22
N ASP A 5 0.28 -66.15 20.57
CA ASP A 5 -0.41 -65.09 21.28
C ASP A 5 0.50 -63.87 21.51
N VAL A 6 1.78 -64.08 21.67
CA VAL A 6 2.78 -63.02 21.81
C VAL A 6 2.98 -62.32 20.46
N LEU A 7 3.01 -63.02 19.36
CA LEU A 7 3.11 -62.46 18.03
C LEU A 7 1.87 -61.67 17.63
N ALA A 8 0.66 -62.12 18.01
CA ALA A 8 -0.58 -61.43 17.75
C ALA A 8 -0.63 -60.07 18.52
N ASN A 9 -0.25 -60.07 19.81
CA ASN A 9 -0.19 -58.83 20.61
C ASN A 9 0.86 -57.82 20.08
N VAL A 10 2.03 -58.28 19.63
CA VAL A 10 3.06 -57.39 19.06
C VAL A 10 2.63 -56.80 17.71
N THR A 11 1.91 -57.55 16.89
CA THR A 11 1.37 -57.04 15.62
C THR A 11 0.22 -56.06 15.84
N GLU A 12 -0.63 -56.25 16.83
CA GLU A 12 -1.69 -55.27 17.21
C GLU A 12 -1.08 -53.98 17.77
N GLU A 13 -0.11 -54.05 18.68
CA GLU A 13 0.59 -52.87 19.20
C GLU A 13 1.33 -52.10 18.09
N PHE A 14 1.98 -52.79 17.17
CA PHE A 14 2.67 -52.18 16.03
C PHE A 14 1.67 -51.52 15.07
N SER A 15 0.54 -52.17 14.80
CA SER A 15 -0.55 -51.62 14.00
C SER A 15 -1.18 -50.37 14.66
N ALA A 16 -1.47 -50.42 15.96
CA ALA A 16 -1.99 -49.28 16.72
C ALA A 16 -0.97 -48.13 16.79
N SER A 17 0.30 -48.42 16.96
CA SER A 17 1.40 -47.43 16.92
C SER A 17 1.49 -46.75 15.56
N THR A 18 1.42 -47.54 14.47
CA THR A 18 1.47 -47.04 13.10
C THR A 18 0.25 -46.20 12.75
N GLN A 19 -0.94 -46.58 13.23
CA GLN A 19 -2.18 -45.85 13.06
C GLN A 19 -2.18 -44.57 13.87
N LYS A 20 -1.66 -44.60 15.10
CA LYS A 20 -1.46 -43.44 15.96
C LYS A 20 -0.44 -42.46 15.34
N ASN A 21 0.66 -42.95 14.77
CA ASN A 21 1.62 -42.13 14.04
C ASN A 21 1.01 -41.51 12.76
N LYS A 22 0.24 -42.26 11.98
CA LYS A 22 -0.51 -41.71 10.84
C LYS A 22 -1.52 -40.65 11.27
N PHE A 23 -2.22 -40.87 12.39
CA PHE A 23 -3.12 -39.88 12.96
C PHE A 23 -2.36 -38.63 13.41
N TRP A 24 -1.27 -38.77 14.15
CA TRP A 24 -0.44 -37.64 14.57
C TRP A 24 0.23 -36.93 13.40
N THR A 25 0.70 -37.64 12.36
CA THR A 25 1.20 -37.02 11.12
C THR A 25 0.10 -36.37 10.30
N SER A 26 -1.15 -36.84 10.33
CA SER A 26 -2.26 -36.15 9.67
C SER A 26 -2.76 -34.94 10.47
N VAL A 27 -2.66 -34.97 11.80
CA VAL A 27 -3.12 -33.89 12.70
C VAL A 27 -2.03 -32.85 12.96
N PHE A 28 -0.76 -33.25 13.08
CA PHE A 28 0.35 -32.38 13.47
C PHE A 28 1.48 -32.27 12.44
N GLY A 29 1.47 -33.09 11.45
CA GLY A 29 2.63 -33.30 10.58
C GLY A 29 2.33 -33.31 9.10
N LYS A 30 1.76 -32.23 8.57
CA LYS A 30 2.40 -31.76 7.36
C LYS A 30 3.66 -31.03 7.86
N GLU A 31 4.84 -31.69 7.78
CA GLU A 31 6.08 -30.93 7.71
C GLU A 31 5.79 -29.78 6.77
N SER A 32 5.80 -28.56 7.27
CA SER A 32 5.52 -27.37 6.47
C SER A 32 6.74 -27.17 5.57
N ARG A 33 6.84 -27.98 4.53
CA ARG A 33 7.69 -27.62 3.40
C ARG A 33 7.13 -26.32 2.88
N ILE A 34 7.85 -25.25 3.15
CA ILE A 34 7.52 -23.92 2.63
C ILE A 34 7.24 -24.11 1.14
N SER A 35 6.03 -23.83 0.73
CA SER A 35 5.61 -23.99 -0.67
C SER A 35 6.41 -23.01 -1.53
N ALA A 36 6.69 -23.38 -2.79
CA ALA A 36 7.32 -22.46 -3.74
C ALA A 36 6.59 -21.11 -3.86
N LYS A 37 5.27 -21.11 -3.67
CA LYS A 37 4.45 -19.86 -3.61
C LYS A 37 4.81 -19.00 -2.41
N GLU A 38 4.97 -19.59 -1.23
CA GLU A 38 5.32 -18.87 0.00
C GLU A 38 6.75 -18.29 -0.10
N VAL A 39 7.69 -19.04 -0.67
CA VAL A 39 9.04 -18.55 -0.94
C VAL A 39 9.01 -17.34 -1.89
N LEU A 40 8.25 -17.44 -2.97
CA LEU A 40 8.10 -16.33 -3.93
C LEU A 40 7.50 -15.08 -3.28
N ILE A 41 6.48 -15.24 -2.44
CA ILE A 41 5.87 -14.14 -1.68
C ILE A 41 6.90 -13.50 -0.75
N ILE A 42 7.63 -14.29 0.04
CA ILE A 42 8.65 -13.78 0.95
C ILE A 42 9.71 -12.98 0.18
N ILE A 43 10.26 -13.53 -0.90
CA ILE A 43 11.29 -12.86 -1.70
C ILE A 43 10.76 -11.54 -2.28
N SER A 44 9.58 -11.56 -2.89
CA SER A 44 9.02 -10.38 -3.57
C SER A 44 8.65 -9.26 -2.59
N TYR A 45 8.06 -9.57 -1.43
CA TYR A 45 7.78 -8.55 -0.41
C TYR A 45 9.02 -8.08 0.34
N SER A 46 10.03 -8.95 0.53
CA SER A 46 11.31 -8.54 1.11
C SER A 46 12.05 -7.57 0.19
N ALA A 47 12.01 -7.77 -1.12
CA ALA A 47 12.58 -6.83 -2.09
C ALA A 47 11.91 -5.45 -1.99
N ILE A 48 10.57 -5.38 -2.00
CA ILE A 48 9.83 -4.12 -1.81
C ILE A 48 10.20 -3.48 -0.47
N PHE A 49 10.19 -4.26 0.62
CA PHE A 49 10.49 -3.74 1.96
C PHE A 49 11.87 -3.08 2.03
N ILE A 50 12.89 -3.72 1.48
CA ILE A 50 14.27 -3.21 1.48
C ILE A 50 14.38 -1.95 0.60
N MET A 51 13.89 -2.02 -0.65
CA MET A 51 14.02 -0.93 -1.62
C MET A 51 13.22 0.31 -1.17
N SER A 52 11.97 0.11 -0.74
CA SER A 52 11.12 1.20 -0.25
C SER A 52 11.65 1.82 1.05
N THR A 53 12.08 1.00 2.01
CA THR A 53 12.66 1.51 3.26
C THR A 53 13.91 2.33 2.99
N PHE A 54 14.85 1.81 2.19
CA PHE A 54 16.08 2.52 1.87
C PHE A 54 15.82 3.80 1.06
N GLY A 55 15.00 3.73 0.01
CA GLY A 55 14.70 4.85 -0.87
C GLY A 55 14.00 6.00 -0.13
N ASN A 56 12.93 5.69 0.61
CA ASN A 56 12.16 6.70 1.33
C ASN A 56 12.92 7.28 2.53
N LEU A 57 13.70 6.45 3.25
CA LEU A 57 14.56 6.92 4.33
C LEU A 57 15.65 7.87 3.82
N LEU A 58 16.23 7.56 2.65
CA LEU A 58 17.23 8.40 2.01
C LEU A 58 16.64 9.77 1.65
N VAL A 59 15.50 9.80 0.95
CA VAL A 59 14.82 11.06 0.56
C VAL A 59 14.46 11.88 1.79
N PHE A 60 13.85 11.25 2.81
CA PHE A 60 13.47 11.91 4.05
C PHE A 60 14.69 12.51 4.78
N SER A 61 15.78 11.73 4.88
CA SER A 61 17.02 12.18 5.52
C SER A 61 17.69 13.35 4.80
N ILE A 62 17.73 13.33 3.46
CA ILE A 62 18.31 14.41 2.65
C ILE A 62 17.53 15.71 2.85
N VAL A 63 16.19 15.64 2.83
CA VAL A 63 15.37 16.84 3.00
C VAL A 63 15.51 17.45 4.39
N ILE A 64 15.56 16.63 5.44
CA ILE A 64 15.69 17.15 6.82
C ILE A 64 17.08 17.74 7.07
N ARG A 65 18.15 17.10 6.61
CA ARG A 65 19.53 17.52 6.87
C ARG A 65 19.92 18.78 6.11
N ASN A 66 19.37 19.01 4.92
CA ASN A 66 19.75 20.13 4.07
C ASN A 66 18.86 21.36 4.31
N ALA A 67 19.40 22.36 5.00
CA ALA A 67 18.70 23.62 5.28
C ALA A 67 18.28 24.39 3.99
N SER A 68 19.01 24.23 2.89
CA SER A 68 18.68 24.82 1.58
C SER A 68 17.39 24.24 0.96
N LEU A 69 16.95 23.04 1.40
CA LEU A 69 15.76 22.36 0.93
C LEU A 69 14.50 22.70 1.77
N ARG A 70 14.51 23.77 2.56
CA ARG A 70 13.36 24.18 3.40
C ARG A 70 12.31 24.99 2.61
N SER A 71 11.90 24.49 1.46
CA SER A 71 10.77 25.08 0.71
C SER A 71 9.53 24.17 0.81
N ALA A 72 8.35 24.73 0.60
CA ALA A 72 7.08 23.98 0.67
C ALA A 72 7.08 22.68 -0.15
N LYS A 73 7.71 22.71 -1.34
CA LYS A 73 7.91 21.55 -2.21
C LYS A 73 8.57 20.39 -1.47
N TYR A 74 9.69 20.65 -0.83
CA TYR A 74 10.47 19.60 -0.16
C TYR A 74 9.79 19.10 1.12
N VAL A 75 9.03 19.97 1.80
CA VAL A 75 8.22 19.58 2.96
C VAL A 75 7.15 18.55 2.55
N PHE A 76 6.48 18.76 1.42
CA PHE A 76 5.53 17.76 0.89
C PHE A 76 6.21 16.47 0.43
N ILE A 77 7.39 16.55 -0.19
CA ILE A 77 8.15 15.37 -0.59
C ILE A 77 8.62 14.56 0.61
N ALA A 78 9.08 15.22 1.68
CA ALA A 78 9.43 14.56 2.93
C ALA A 78 8.21 13.87 3.57
N ASN A 79 7.03 14.51 3.52
CA ASN A 79 5.80 13.93 4.01
C ASN A 79 5.39 12.69 3.19
N LEU A 80 5.53 12.72 1.87
CA LEU A 80 5.28 11.57 1.01
C LEU A 80 6.24 10.42 1.37
N ALA A 81 7.55 10.69 1.45
CA ALA A 81 8.53 9.69 1.84
C ALA A 81 8.29 9.13 3.26
N LEU A 82 7.82 9.97 4.20
CA LEU A 82 7.46 9.52 5.54
C LEU A 82 6.25 8.59 5.54
N SER A 83 5.18 8.92 4.82
CA SER A 83 3.98 8.06 4.73
C SER A 83 4.30 6.72 4.06
N ASP A 84 5.13 6.73 3.00
CA ASP A 84 5.52 5.52 2.30
C ASP A 84 6.45 4.64 3.16
N LEU A 85 7.35 5.24 3.94
CA LEU A 85 8.19 4.55 4.91
C LEU A 85 7.35 3.90 6.02
N LEU A 86 6.39 4.64 6.60
CA LEU A 86 5.49 4.13 7.62
C LEU A 86 4.61 3.00 7.08
N MET A 87 4.09 3.14 5.86
CA MET A 87 3.36 2.09 5.16
C MET A 87 4.20 0.82 5.02
N THR A 88 5.45 0.97 4.59
CA THR A 88 6.36 -0.17 4.40
C THR A 88 6.65 -0.88 5.71
N VAL A 89 7.00 -0.14 6.77
CA VAL A 89 7.47 -0.73 8.04
C VAL A 89 6.32 -1.24 8.91
N LEU A 90 5.18 -0.52 8.93
CA LEU A 90 4.06 -0.81 9.84
C LEU A 90 2.92 -1.62 9.19
N ASN A 91 2.92 -1.80 7.87
CA ASN A 91 1.83 -2.52 7.20
C ASN A 91 2.31 -3.82 6.54
N ILE A 92 3.37 -3.78 5.73
CA ILE A 92 3.83 -4.95 4.97
C ILE A 92 4.13 -6.16 5.87
N PRO A 93 4.87 -6.06 6.99
CA PRO A 93 5.19 -7.24 7.81
C PRO A 93 3.96 -7.94 8.37
N PHE A 94 2.97 -7.18 8.86
CA PHE A 94 1.74 -7.75 9.45
C PHE A 94 0.89 -8.46 8.40
N ASN A 95 0.73 -7.85 7.22
CA ASN A 95 -0.01 -8.47 6.12
C ASN A 95 0.68 -9.74 5.61
N VAL A 96 2.00 -9.71 5.45
CA VAL A 96 2.77 -10.88 4.97
C VAL A 96 2.71 -12.02 5.98
N VAL A 97 2.88 -11.75 7.27
CA VAL A 97 2.81 -12.78 8.32
C VAL A 97 1.40 -13.38 8.42
N GLY A 98 0.36 -12.54 8.44
CA GLY A 98 -1.03 -13.01 8.45
C GLY A 98 -1.35 -13.90 7.24
N LEU A 99 -0.77 -13.58 6.09
CA LEU A 99 -0.87 -14.36 4.88
C LEU A 99 -0.19 -15.71 4.96
N LEU A 100 1.09 -15.73 5.33
CA LEU A 100 1.91 -16.94 5.34
C LEU A 100 1.42 -17.95 6.38
N LEU A 101 0.99 -17.45 7.54
CA LEU A 101 0.48 -18.31 8.60
C LEU A 101 -0.96 -18.78 8.36
N ASN A 102 -1.72 -18.16 7.44
CA ASN A 102 -3.18 -18.30 7.34
C ASN A 102 -3.88 -18.14 8.70
N ASN A 103 -3.24 -17.44 9.62
CA ASN A 103 -3.64 -17.22 10.99
C ASN A 103 -3.24 -15.80 11.39
N TRP A 104 -4.05 -15.15 12.23
CA TRP A 104 -3.77 -13.81 12.75
C TRP A 104 -3.26 -13.88 14.20
N PRO A 105 -1.93 -13.86 14.42
CA PRO A 105 -1.37 -14.03 15.77
C PRO A 105 -1.30 -12.73 16.58
N PHE A 106 -1.70 -11.57 15.99
CA PHE A 106 -1.43 -10.26 16.58
C PHE A 106 -2.55 -9.70 17.47
N GLY A 107 -3.66 -10.44 17.65
CA GLY A 107 -4.80 -10.04 18.48
C GLY A 107 -5.67 -8.93 17.88
N ASP A 108 -6.70 -8.52 18.64
CA ASP A 108 -7.74 -7.59 18.19
C ASP A 108 -7.22 -6.19 17.93
N PHE A 109 -6.33 -5.69 18.81
CA PHE A 109 -5.78 -4.34 18.67
C PHE A 109 -5.05 -4.16 17.32
N MET A 110 -4.22 -5.10 16.94
CA MET A 110 -3.52 -5.04 15.66
C MET A 110 -4.46 -5.30 14.48
N CYS A 111 -5.53 -6.08 14.65
CA CYS A 111 -6.54 -6.29 13.63
C CYS A 111 -7.27 -4.99 13.27
N SER A 112 -7.51 -4.10 14.22
CA SER A 112 -8.07 -2.76 13.98
C SER A 112 -7.02 -1.76 13.49
N LEU A 113 -5.82 -1.81 14.05
CA LEU A 113 -4.77 -0.82 13.78
C LEU A 113 -4.16 -0.96 12.39
N VAL A 114 -3.90 -2.18 11.90
CA VAL A 114 -3.23 -2.39 10.60
C VAL A 114 -4.06 -1.88 9.43
N PRO A 115 -5.38 -2.17 9.30
CA PRO A 115 -6.21 -1.58 8.25
C PRO A 115 -6.34 -0.05 8.37
N LEU A 116 -6.47 0.48 9.61
CA LEU A 116 -6.50 1.92 9.85
C LEU A 116 -5.25 2.59 9.29
N MET A 117 -4.08 2.10 9.65
CA MET A 117 -2.80 2.67 9.20
C MET A 117 -2.66 2.55 7.68
N GLN A 118 -2.99 1.39 7.12
CA GLN A 118 -2.91 1.16 5.67
C GLN A 118 -3.71 2.22 4.91
N VAL A 119 -4.97 2.37 5.23
CA VAL A 119 -5.88 3.31 4.54
C VAL A 119 -5.45 4.76 4.81
N THR A 120 -5.03 5.09 6.06
CA THR A 120 -4.53 6.43 6.41
C THR A 120 -3.31 6.81 5.56
N PHE A 121 -2.30 5.95 5.46
CA PHE A 121 -1.08 6.27 4.70
C PHE A 121 -1.37 6.43 3.21
N VAL A 122 -2.27 5.66 2.64
CA VAL A 122 -2.67 5.84 1.23
C VAL A 122 -3.38 7.18 1.03
N TYR A 123 -4.28 7.60 1.94
CA TYR A 123 -4.87 8.94 1.89
C TYR A 123 -3.82 10.05 2.01
N VAL A 124 -2.87 9.91 2.95
CA VAL A 124 -1.78 10.88 3.13
C VAL A 124 -0.97 11.01 1.84
N SER A 125 -0.59 9.90 1.20
CA SER A 125 0.17 9.92 -0.06
C SER A 125 -0.63 10.56 -1.18
N THR A 126 -1.90 10.19 -1.40
CA THR A 126 -2.73 10.75 -2.49
C THR A 126 -3.04 12.22 -2.30
N PHE A 127 -3.38 12.65 -1.08
CA PHE A 127 -3.64 14.06 -0.78
C PHE A 127 -2.36 14.90 -0.88
N THR A 128 -1.22 14.35 -0.46
CA THR A 128 0.08 15.03 -0.61
C THR A 128 0.46 15.20 -2.08
N MET A 129 0.27 14.18 -2.92
CA MET A 129 0.48 14.30 -4.39
C MET A 129 -0.42 15.37 -5.01
N THR A 130 -1.68 15.44 -4.59
CA THR A 130 -2.61 16.47 -5.05
C THR A 130 -2.16 17.87 -4.61
N CYS A 131 -1.71 18.04 -3.36
CA CYS A 131 -1.18 19.33 -2.87
C CYS A 131 0.09 19.75 -3.63
N ILE A 132 0.97 18.81 -3.97
CA ILE A 132 2.14 19.08 -4.83
C ILE A 132 1.69 19.57 -6.21
N ALA A 133 0.70 18.94 -6.82
CA ALA A 133 0.16 19.38 -8.12
C ALA A 133 -0.46 20.78 -8.06
N VAL A 134 -1.21 21.08 -7.01
CA VAL A 134 -1.78 22.42 -6.75
C VAL A 134 -0.67 23.46 -6.59
N ASP A 135 0.38 23.17 -5.81
CA ASP A 135 1.53 24.06 -5.64
C ASP A 135 2.24 24.35 -6.98
N ARG A 136 2.48 23.30 -7.76
CA ARG A 136 3.08 23.46 -9.11
C ARG A 136 2.19 24.29 -10.03
N TYR A 137 0.89 24.02 -10.06
CA TYR A 137 -0.06 24.80 -10.84
C TYR A 137 -0.06 26.27 -10.45
N ARG A 138 -0.04 26.60 -9.16
CA ARG A 138 0.00 27.99 -8.67
C ARG A 138 1.27 28.71 -9.13
N ILE A 139 2.44 28.08 -9.00
CA ILE A 139 3.73 28.66 -9.39
C ILE A 139 3.80 28.92 -10.90
N ILE A 140 3.25 28.02 -11.72
CA ILE A 140 3.30 28.15 -13.18
C ILE A 140 2.24 29.10 -13.70
N SER A 141 1.04 29.06 -13.11
CA SER A 141 -0.09 29.89 -13.56
C SER A 141 -0.01 31.33 -13.10
N LYS A 142 0.57 31.58 -11.94
CA LYS A 142 0.65 32.92 -11.32
C LYS A 142 2.08 33.18 -10.81
N PRO A 143 3.05 33.41 -11.70
CA PRO A 143 4.46 33.51 -11.35
C PRO A 143 4.80 34.73 -10.45
N LEU A 144 3.97 35.76 -10.48
CA LEU A 144 4.15 36.97 -9.64
C LEU A 144 3.61 36.81 -8.20
N ARG A 145 2.86 35.73 -7.92
CA ARG A 145 2.40 35.49 -6.54
C ARG A 145 3.51 34.91 -5.68
N PRO A 146 3.56 35.26 -4.40
CA PRO A 146 4.51 34.67 -3.47
C PRO A 146 4.34 33.15 -3.41
N LYS A 147 5.45 32.44 -3.36
CA LYS A 147 5.48 30.98 -3.20
C LYS A 147 4.91 30.62 -1.82
N MET A 148 4.36 29.43 -1.69
CA MET A 148 3.90 28.91 -0.41
C MET A 148 5.06 28.87 0.60
N ALA A 149 4.83 29.46 1.78
CA ALA A 149 5.79 29.40 2.88
C ALA A 149 5.88 27.97 3.46
N PRO A 150 7.03 27.51 3.95
CA PRO A 150 7.19 26.18 4.55
C PRO A 150 6.19 25.93 5.70
N MET A 151 5.91 26.96 6.52
CA MET A 151 4.92 26.87 7.60
C MET A 151 3.50 26.61 7.11
N GLN A 152 3.12 27.16 5.96
CA GLN A 152 1.83 26.88 5.35
C GLN A 152 1.76 25.42 4.84
N ALA A 153 2.84 24.92 4.25
CA ALA A 153 2.92 23.53 3.84
C ALA A 153 2.79 22.60 5.06
N PHE A 154 3.45 22.91 6.17
CA PHE A 154 3.36 22.13 7.40
C PHE A 154 1.93 22.10 7.97
N LYS A 155 1.25 23.25 8.02
CA LYS A 155 -0.18 23.30 8.42
C LYS A 155 -1.07 22.45 7.49
N THR A 156 -0.80 22.49 6.18
CA THR A 156 -1.53 21.65 5.21
C THR A 156 -1.29 20.16 5.47
N ILE A 157 -0.07 19.76 5.80
CA ILE A 157 0.25 18.36 6.15
C ILE A 157 -0.52 17.92 7.40
N ILE A 158 -0.59 18.74 8.44
CA ILE A 158 -1.39 18.41 9.63
C ILE A 158 -2.85 18.18 9.25
N CYS A 159 -3.44 19.06 8.42
CA CYS A 159 -4.81 18.86 7.92
C CYS A 159 -4.95 17.57 7.11
N ILE A 160 -3.97 17.22 6.27
CA ILE A 160 -3.95 15.96 5.52
C ILE A 160 -3.97 14.75 6.47
N TRP A 161 -3.12 14.72 7.49
CA TRP A 161 -3.06 13.61 8.45
C TRP A 161 -4.37 13.46 9.24
N ILE A 162 -4.93 14.56 9.72
CA ILE A 162 -6.21 14.55 10.47
C ILE A 162 -7.35 14.05 9.57
N SER A 163 -7.47 14.58 8.35
CA SER A 163 -8.52 14.16 7.42
C SER A 163 -8.36 12.71 6.98
N ALA A 164 -7.13 12.27 6.72
CA ALA A 164 -6.81 10.88 6.39
C ALA A 164 -7.20 9.92 7.53
N ALA A 165 -6.83 10.25 8.77
CA ALA A 165 -7.18 9.44 9.94
C ALA A 165 -8.70 9.33 10.12
N ILE A 166 -9.46 10.44 10.01
CA ILE A 166 -10.92 10.44 10.12
C ILE A 166 -11.56 9.56 9.04
N LEU A 167 -11.13 9.71 7.78
CA LEU A 167 -11.66 8.91 6.66
C LEU A 167 -11.34 7.42 6.78
N SER A 168 -10.28 7.08 7.51
CA SER A 168 -9.85 5.70 7.71
C SER A 168 -10.51 5.02 8.92
N LEU A 169 -11.16 5.76 9.84
CA LEU A 169 -11.79 5.22 11.06
C LEU A 169 -12.75 4.05 10.80
N PRO A 170 -13.60 4.05 9.77
CA PRO A 170 -14.50 2.92 9.53
C PRO A 170 -13.76 1.60 9.35
N HIS A 171 -12.57 1.61 8.74
CA HIS A 171 -11.77 0.40 8.54
C HIS A 171 -11.21 -0.17 9.85
N ALA A 172 -11.01 0.65 10.88
CA ALA A 172 -10.61 0.19 12.21
C ALA A 172 -11.80 -0.33 13.03
N ILE A 173 -12.92 0.42 13.03
CA ILE A 173 -14.09 0.14 13.87
C ILE A 173 -14.74 -1.18 13.50
N PHE A 174 -14.78 -1.51 12.21
CA PHE A 174 -15.42 -2.71 11.70
C PHE A 174 -14.44 -3.88 11.45
N SER A 175 -13.21 -3.81 11.98
CA SER A 175 -12.26 -4.93 11.90
C SER A 175 -12.33 -5.76 13.16
N GLU A 176 -12.56 -7.06 13.01
CA GLU A 176 -12.72 -8.03 14.10
C GLU A 176 -11.87 -9.28 13.87
N VAL A 177 -11.48 -9.94 14.95
CA VAL A 177 -10.80 -11.25 14.91
C VAL A 177 -11.82 -12.35 15.06
N ASP A 178 -12.06 -13.10 13.99
CA ASP A 178 -12.87 -14.29 14.01
C ASP A 178 -12.05 -15.53 14.36
N SER A 179 -12.57 -16.35 15.26
CA SER A 179 -11.99 -17.65 15.62
C SER A 179 -12.77 -18.77 14.94
N PHE A 180 -12.09 -19.57 14.16
CA PHE A 180 -12.64 -20.76 13.52
C PHE A 180 -12.11 -22.00 14.23
N PHE A 181 -13.02 -22.81 14.78
CA PHE A 181 -12.68 -24.11 15.36
C PHE A 181 -12.62 -25.15 14.25
N THR A 182 -11.43 -25.35 13.73
CA THR A 182 -11.04 -26.57 13.01
C THR A 182 -10.28 -27.47 14.00
N TYR A 183 -9.44 -28.38 13.55
CA TYR A 183 -8.56 -29.18 14.43
C TYR A 183 -7.57 -28.33 15.26
N ARG A 184 -7.39 -27.05 14.91
CA ARG A 184 -6.67 -26.01 15.67
C ARG A 184 -7.51 -24.74 15.69
N PRO A 185 -7.47 -23.95 16.78
CA PRO A 185 -8.06 -22.64 16.77
C PRO A 185 -7.28 -21.76 15.77
N LEU A 186 -7.94 -21.43 14.67
CA LEU A 186 -7.42 -20.49 13.66
C LEU A 186 -8.14 -19.16 13.85
N THR A 187 -7.38 -18.10 13.93
CA THR A 187 -7.90 -16.73 14.01
C THR A 187 -7.68 -16.01 12.70
N ARG A 188 -8.65 -15.22 12.27
CA ARG A 188 -8.54 -14.36 11.08
C ARG A 188 -9.01 -12.98 11.40
N CYS A 189 -8.23 -11.99 11.01
CA CYS A 189 -8.67 -10.60 11.01
C CYS A 189 -9.46 -10.33 9.73
N ARG A 190 -10.70 -9.85 9.89
CA ARG A 190 -11.55 -9.46 8.76
C ARG A 190 -12.37 -8.22 9.12
N SER A 191 -12.83 -7.51 8.10
CA SER A 191 -13.78 -6.42 8.27
C SER A 191 -15.21 -6.99 8.25
N VAL A 192 -15.99 -6.67 9.27
CA VAL A 192 -17.39 -7.09 9.45
C VAL A 192 -18.26 -5.83 9.46
N TYR A 193 -18.77 -5.48 8.31
CA TYR A 193 -19.64 -4.31 8.17
C TYR A 193 -21.10 -4.69 8.36
N PRO A 194 -21.95 -3.80 8.94
CA PRO A 194 -23.40 -3.94 8.89
C PRO A 194 -23.94 -4.04 7.45
N GLU A 195 -25.12 -4.60 7.28
CA GLU A 195 -25.78 -4.74 5.97
C GLU A 195 -25.80 -3.39 5.23
N ASN A 196 -25.46 -3.42 3.97
CA ASN A 196 -25.33 -2.27 3.05
C ASN A 196 -24.24 -1.25 3.36
N MET A 197 -23.59 -1.28 4.53
CA MET A 197 -22.56 -0.33 4.90
C MET A 197 -21.22 -0.63 4.22
N SER A 198 -20.92 -1.90 3.97
CA SER A 198 -19.74 -2.36 3.23
C SER A 198 -19.62 -1.68 1.88
N THR A 199 -20.69 -1.70 1.10
CA THR A 199 -20.75 -1.10 -0.23
C THR A 199 -20.50 0.41 -0.18
N TRP A 200 -21.12 1.13 0.78
CA TRP A 200 -20.92 2.57 0.92
C TRP A 200 -19.49 2.93 1.34
N ILE A 201 -18.89 2.17 2.26
CA ILE A 201 -17.51 2.39 2.69
C ILE A 201 -16.54 2.12 1.52
N THR A 202 -16.72 1.02 0.79
CA THR A 202 -15.88 0.66 -0.35
C THR A 202 -15.98 1.70 -1.47
N LEU A 203 -17.20 2.12 -1.84
CA LEU A 203 -17.41 3.16 -2.87
C LEU A 203 -16.86 4.52 -2.44
N THR A 204 -17.13 4.92 -1.19
CA THR A 204 -16.63 6.20 -0.67
C THR A 204 -15.11 6.21 -0.65
N SER A 205 -14.47 5.13 -0.18
CA SER A 205 -13.01 5.00 -0.19
C SER A 205 -12.47 5.03 -1.61
N PHE A 206 -13.05 4.30 -2.54
CA PHE A 206 -12.63 4.31 -3.95
C PHE A 206 -12.72 5.71 -4.57
N ILE A 207 -13.80 6.43 -4.32
CA ILE A 207 -13.99 7.78 -4.87
C ILE A 207 -13.03 8.78 -4.22
N THR A 208 -12.96 8.81 -2.89
CA THR A 208 -12.21 9.85 -2.16
C THR A 208 -10.71 9.59 -2.10
N GLN A 209 -10.29 8.35 -2.13
CA GLN A 209 -8.89 7.95 -2.04
C GLN A 209 -8.21 7.80 -3.41
N TYR A 210 -8.96 7.40 -4.43
CA TYR A 210 -8.42 7.08 -5.74
C TYR A 210 -8.94 8.01 -6.84
N ILE A 211 -10.24 8.00 -7.16
CA ILE A 211 -10.80 8.72 -8.31
C ILE A 211 -10.63 10.23 -8.17
N LEU A 212 -11.08 10.81 -7.07
CA LEU A 212 -11.08 12.27 -6.88
C LEU A 212 -9.65 12.85 -6.85
N PRO A 213 -8.70 12.37 -6.05
CA PRO A 213 -7.34 12.90 -6.04
C PRO A 213 -6.64 12.76 -7.39
N LEU A 214 -6.77 11.61 -8.05
CA LEU A 214 -6.14 11.38 -9.36
C LEU A 214 -6.74 12.26 -10.46
N SER A 215 -8.06 12.45 -10.46
CA SER A 215 -8.73 13.33 -11.42
C SER A 215 -8.27 14.77 -11.27
N VAL A 216 -8.29 15.30 -10.03
CA VAL A 216 -7.81 16.66 -9.74
C VAL A 216 -6.34 16.81 -10.15
N THR A 217 -5.49 15.87 -9.76
CA THR A 217 -4.07 15.88 -10.07
C THR A 217 -3.82 15.81 -11.58
N GLY A 218 -4.52 14.92 -12.27
CA GLY A 218 -4.44 14.77 -13.74
C GLY A 218 -4.85 16.05 -14.48
N ILE A 219 -5.97 16.65 -14.12
CA ILE A 219 -6.44 17.92 -14.71
C ILE A 219 -5.41 19.02 -14.50
N LEU A 220 -4.86 19.16 -13.28
CA LEU A 220 -3.85 20.16 -12.98
C LEU A 220 -2.59 19.97 -13.81
N TYR A 221 -2.09 18.74 -13.96
CA TYR A 221 -0.93 18.47 -14.80
C TYR A 221 -1.20 18.67 -16.29
N CYS A 222 -2.38 18.34 -16.80
CA CYS A 222 -2.77 18.66 -18.17
C CYS A 222 -2.71 20.19 -18.42
N ILE A 223 -3.25 21.00 -17.51
CA ILE A 223 -3.19 22.46 -17.62
C ILE A 223 -1.74 22.98 -17.54
N ILE A 224 -0.93 22.42 -16.65
CA ILE A 224 0.49 22.76 -16.52
C ILE A 224 1.24 22.50 -17.83
N VAL A 225 1.07 21.31 -18.42
CA VAL A 225 1.72 20.93 -19.67
C VAL A 225 1.28 21.83 -20.81
N ALA A 226 -0.01 22.10 -20.96
CA ALA A 226 -0.54 23.00 -21.97
C ALA A 226 0.06 24.43 -21.86
N LYS A 227 0.17 24.96 -20.62
CA LYS A 227 0.78 26.28 -20.40
C LYS A 227 2.27 26.34 -20.71
N ILE A 228 3.00 25.26 -20.40
CA ILE A 228 4.42 25.18 -20.73
C ILE A 228 4.62 25.12 -22.24
N TRP A 229 3.80 24.34 -22.91
CA TRP A 229 3.88 24.22 -24.38
C TRP A 229 3.56 25.56 -25.09
N SER A 230 2.48 26.22 -24.69
CA SER A 230 2.10 27.53 -25.22
C SER A 230 3.22 28.60 -25.04
N ARG A 231 3.97 28.56 -23.95
CA ARG A 231 5.09 29.47 -23.71
C ARG A 231 6.30 29.19 -24.59
N ASN A 232 6.60 27.92 -24.92
CA ASN A 232 7.70 27.53 -25.77
C ASN A 232 7.47 27.93 -27.24
N THR A 233 6.22 28.09 -27.67
CA THR A 233 5.88 28.51 -29.04
C THR A 233 6.00 30.02 -29.24
N LEU A 234 6.06 30.83 -28.20
CA LEU A 234 6.11 32.30 -28.27
C LEU A 234 7.53 32.89 -28.35
N GLY A 235 8.54 32.07 -28.54
CA GLY A 235 9.84 32.46 -29.14
C GLY A 235 10.64 33.59 -28.47
N VAL A 236 10.50 33.93 -27.20
CA VAL A 236 11.25 34.97 -26.53
C VAL A 236 11.99 34.45 -25.31
N VAL A 237 13.16 33.87 -25.53
CA VAL A 237 14.10 33.67 -24.42
C VAL A 237 15.54 33.86 -24.94
N THR A 238 16.14 34.97 -24.61
CA THR A 238 17.47 35.36 -25.09
C THR A 238 18.61 35.07 -24.11
N GLU A 239 18.44 34.27 -23.08
CA GLU A 239 19.54 34.01 -22.14
C GLU A 239 19.64 32.52 -21.74
N ALA A 240 20.87 31.97 -21.84
CA ALA A 240 21.20 30.58 -21.50
C ALA A 240 20.78 30.16 -20.07
N GLN A 241 20.79 31.08 -19.13
CA GLN A 241 20.35 30.83 -17.75
C GLN A 241 18.81 30.58 -17.63
N LEU A 242 18.00 31.34 -18.38
CA LEU A 242 16.55 31.15 -18.42
C LEU A 242 16.19 29.82 -19.10
N ILE A 243 16.92 29.41 -20.12
CA ILE A 243 16.76 28.11 -20.77
C ILE A 243 17.10 26.96 -19.83
N SER A 244 18.21 27.07 -19.08
CA SER A 244 18.62 26.08 -18.10
C SER A 244 17.60 25.92 -16.97
N GLN A 245 17.08 27.02 -16.40
CA GLN A 245 16.03 26.98 -15.39
C GLN A 245 14.70 26.41 -15.91
N ALA A 246 14.30 26.73 -17.14
CA ALA A 246 13.11 26.17 -17.76
C ALA A 246 13.26 24.65 -17.98
N LYS A 247 14.43 24.19 -18.43
CA LYS A 247 14.75 22.78 -18.62
C LYS A 247 14.69 21.99 -17.30
N SER A 248 15.22 22.55 -16.21
CA SER A 248 15.16 21.95 -14.87
C SER A 248 13.73 21.85 -14.34
N LYS A 249 12.92 22.92 -14.51
CA LYS A 249 11.49 22.90 -14.13
C LYS A 249 10.70 21.84 -14.91
N ASN A 250 10.96 21.71 -16.21
CA ASN A 250 10.31 20.69 -17.05
C ASN A 250 10.71 19.27 -16.65
N LYS A 251 11.97 19.04 -16.26
CA LYS A 251 12.43 17.73 -15.74
C LYS A 251 11.65 17.35 -14.48
N THR A 252 11.51 18.27 -13.51
CA THR A 252 10.76 18.04 -12.26
C THR A 252 9.29 17.71 -12.53
N ILE A 253 8.62 18.45 -13.43
CA ILE A 253 7.20 18.20 -13.73
C ILE A 253 7.00 16.83 -14.39
N LYS A 254 7.82 16.48 -15.38
CA LYS A 254 7.77 15.16 -16.03
C LYS A 254 7.94 14.02 -15.02
N MET A 255 8.77 14.21 -14.02
CA MET A 255 8.99 13.24 -12.97
C MET A 255 7.77 13.11 -12.06
N LEU A 256 7.19 14.21 -11.59
CA LEU A 256 5.97 14.18 -10.78
C LEU A 256 4.79 13.55 -11.54
N ILE A 257 4.65 13.81 -12.84
CA ILE A 257 3.65 13.14 -13.67
C ILE A 257 3.88 11.62 -13.70
N ARG A 258 5.14 11.17 -13.86
CA ARG A 258 5.47 9.74 -13.84
C ARG A 258 5.06 9.08 -12.51
N VAL A 259 5.37 9.69 -11.37
CA VAL A 259 4.98 9.18 -10.05
C VAL A 259 3.47 9.00 -9.96
N VAL A 260 2.69 9.99 -10.41
CA VAL A 260 1.21 9.91 -10.41
C VAL A 260 0.69 8.80 -11.33
N ILE A 261 1.24 8.66 -12.54
CA ILE A 261 0.84 7.61 -13.47
C ILE A 261 1.14 6.23 -12.89
N VAL A 262 2.34 6.04 -12.35
CA VAL A 262 2.70 4.73 -11.77
C VAL A 262 1.85 4.43 -10.54
N PHE A 263 1.63 5.40 -9.67
CA PHE A 263 0.69 5.23 -8.54
C PHE A 263 -0.69 4.81 -9.04
N ALA A 264 -1.25 5.51 -10.03
CA ALA A 264 -2.55 5.19 -10.59
C ALA A 264 -2.61 3.76 -11.15
N MET A 265 -1.62 3.36 -11.93
CA MET A 265 -1.56 2.03 -12.54
C MET A 265 -1.35 0.91 -11.53
N CYS A 266 -0.53 1.13 -10.52
CA CYS A 266 -0.25 0.12 -9.49
C CYS A 266 -1.43 -0.09 -8.52
N TRP A 267 -2.19 0.97 -8.19
CA TRP A 267 -3.33 0.89 -7.28
C TRP A 267 -4.64 0.50 -7.96
N LEU A 268 -4.76 0.67 -9.29
CA LEU A 268 -5.97 0.32 -10.03
C LEU A 268 -6.40 -1.14 -9.82
N PRO A 269 -5.52 -2.16 -9.98
CA PRO A 269 -5.92 -3.56 -9.85
C PRO A 269 -6.47 -3.89 -8.45
N LEU A 270 -5.86 -3.33 -7.40
CA LEU A 270 -6.31 -3.55 -6.02
C LEU A 270 -7.69 -2.91 -5.77
N ASN A 271 -7.91 -1.68 -6.26
CA ASN A 271 -9.20 -1.01 -6.15
C ASN A 271 -10.29 -1.75 -6.92
N VAL A 272 -9.99 -2.23 -8.14
CA VAL A 272 -10.91 -3.06 -8.93
C VAL A 272 -11.21 -4.37 -8.21
N PHE A 273 -10.20 -5.00 -7.59
CA PHE A 273 -10.40 -6.21 -6.81
C PHE A 273 -11.38 -5.99 -5.65
N TYR A 274 -11.24 -4.91 -4.87
CA TYR A 274 -12.18 -4.59 -3.79
C TYR A 274 -13.60 -4.36 -4.30
N LEU A 275 -13.77 -3.64 -5.40
CA LEU A 275 -15.08 -3.42 -6.01
C LEU A 275 -15.71 -4.74 -6.49
N LEU A 276 -14.96 -5.58 -7.20
CA LEU A 276 -15.46 -6.87 -7.66
C LEU A 276 -15.80 -7.82 -6.51
N HIS A 277 -15.04 -7.77 -5.42
CA HIS A 277 -15.32 -8.54 -4.22
C HIS A 277 -16.62 -8.07 -3.56
N GLU A 278 -16.83 -6.78 -3.44
CA GLU A 278 -18.02 -6.18 -2.84
C GLU A 278 -19.29 -6.53 -3.60
N PHE A 279 -19.26 -6.45 -4.94
CA PHE A 279 -20.41 -6.79 -5.78
C PHE A 279 -20.57 -8.30 -6.06
N ASN A 280 -19.88 -9.16 -5.32
CA ASN A 280 -19.92 -10.62 -5.48
C ASN A 280 -19.66 -11.12 -6.91
N ALA A 281 -19.00 -10.31 -7.73
CA ALA A 281 -18.71 -10.65 -9.13
C ALA A 281 -17.80 -11.89 -9.25
N PHE A 282 -17.07 -12.23 -8.20
CA PHE A 282 -16.23 -13.44 -8.14
C PHE A 282 -17.01 -14.75 -8.04
N GLN A 283 -18.28 -14.74 -7.60
CA GLN A 283 -19.10 -15.97 -7.55
C GLN A 283 -19.30 -16.60 -8.94
N PHE A 284 -19.33 -15.78 -9.99
CA PHE A 284 -19.43 -16.25 -11.37
C PHE A 284 -18.10 -16.72 -11.96
N ILE A 285 -16.98 -16.27 -11.43
CA ILE A 285 -15.65 -16.47 -12.02
C ILE A 285 -14.88 -17.60 -11.31
N TYR A 286 -15.12 -17.86 -10.02
CA TYR A 286 -14.25 -18.71 -9.22
C TYR A 286 -14.96 -19.80 -8.43
N LYS A 287 -14.79 -21.04 -8.89
CA LYS A 287 -15.11 -22.28 -8.16
C LYS A 287 -13.92 -22.78 -7.30
N SER A 288 -12.82 -22.05 -7.20
CA SER A 288 -11.53 -22.51 -6.65
C SER A 288 -10.81 -21.43 -5.81
N SER A 289 -9.85 -21.81 -4.99
CA SER A 289 -9.02 -21.02 -4.05
C SER A 289 -8.20 -19.84 -4.63
N THR A 290 -8.60 -19.32 -5.77
CA THR A 290 -7.93 -18.29 -6.57
C THR A 290 -8.07 -16.85 -6.05
N PRO A 291 -9.12 -16.43 -5.29
CA PRO A 291 -9.28 -15.04 -4.87
C PRO A 291 -8.12 -14.51 -4.03
N THR A 292 -7.59 -15.34 -3.14
CA THR A 292 -6.46 -14.98 -2.28
C THR A 292 -5.19 -14.69 -3.10
N THR A 293 -4.89 -15.49 -4.12
CA THR A 293 -3.71 -15.29 -4.97
C THR A 293 -3.82 -13.99 -5.79
N ILE A 294 -5.02 -13.69 -6.33
CA ILE A 294 -5.26 -12.44 -7.06
C ILE A 294 -5.10 -11.24 -6.14
N PHE A 295 -5.68 -11.29 -4.93
CA PHE A 295 -5.50 -10.25 -3.93
C PHE A 295 -4.02 -9.94 -3.70
N PHE A 296 -3.18 -10.98 -3.56
CA PHE A 296 -1.75 -10.79 -3.31
C PHE A 296 -1.02 -10.15 -4.47
N ILE A 297 -1.32 -10.54 -5.70
CA ILE A 297 -0.72 -9.93 -6.87
C ILE A 297 -1.12 -8.45 -6.94
N CYS A 298 -2.39 -8.13 -6.75
CA CYS A 298 -2.88 -6.76 -6.75
C CYS A 298 -2.29 -5.93 -5.60
N HIS A 299 -2.20 -6.51 -4.40
CA HIS A 299 -1.62 -5.85 -3.23
C HIS A 299 -0.10 -5.65 -3.40
N TRP A 300 0.62 -6.65 -3.88
CA TRP A 300 2.05 -6.53 -4.17
C TRP A 300 2.31 -5.43 -5.21
N LEU A 301 1.51 -5.38 -6.28
CA LEU A 301 1.62 -4.33 -7.30
C LEU A 301 1.35 -2.94 -6.71
N ALA A 302 0.34 -2.80 -5.86
CA ALA A 302 0.06 -1.54 -5.16
C ALA A 302 1.24 -1.13 -4.26
N MET A 303 1.81 -2.06 -3.49
CA MET A 303 2.95 -1.81 -2.61
C MET A 303 4.23 -1.47 -3.40
N SER A 304 4.43 -2.00 -4.61
CA SER A 304 5.59 -1.65 -5.44
C SER A 304 5.63 -0.18 -5.86
N SER A 305 4.50 0.53 -5.81
CA SER A 305 4.47 1.98 -6.05
C SER A 305 5.23 2.80 -5.00
N LEU A 306 5.44 2.25 -3.79
CA LEU A 306 6.17 2.92 -2.69
C LEU A 306 7.69 3.04 -2.96
N GLU A 307 8.22 2.26 -3.91
CA GLU A 307 9.62 2.32 -4.31
C GLU A 307 9.95 3.54 -5.19
N LEU A 308 8.93 4.17 -5.74
CA LEU A 308 9.05 5.27 -6.71
C LEU A 308 9.19 6.63 -6.03
N ALA A 309 9.79 6.65 -4.84
CA ALA A 309 10.24 7.91 -4.26
C ALA A 309 11.03 8.69 -5.32
N PRO A 310 10.71 9.97 -5.51
CA PRO A 310 11.37 10.76 -6.54
C PRO A 310 12.89 10.69 -6.34
N PRO A 311 13.68 10.31 -7.38
CA PRO A 311 15.13 10.24 -7.26
C PRO A 311 15.69 11.58 -6.79
N ALA A 312 16.73 11.53 -5.96
CA ALA A 312 17.37 12.69 -5.34
C ALA A 312 18.11 13.65 -6.32
N ASP A 313 17.91 13.50 -7.62
CA ASP A 313 18.48 14.36 -8.69
C ASP A 313 17.76 15.72 -8.77
N TRP A 314 17.73 16.41 -7.66
CA TRP A 314 17.08 17.72 -7.50
C TRP A 314 18.02 18.90 -7.63
#